data_d112efe7a0f0aeaf69a7820426c01e0f
#
_entry.id   d112efe7a0f0aeaf69a7820426c01e0f
#
_cell.length_a   1.000
_cell.length_b   1.000
_cell.length_c   1.000
_cell.angle_alpha   90.00
_cell.angle_beta   90.00
_cell.angle_gamma   90.00
#
_symmetry.space_group_name_H-M   'P 1'
#
loop_
_entity.id
_entity.type
_entity.pdbx_description
1 polymer ?
#
loop_
_entity_poly.entity_id
_entity_poly.type
_entity_poly.pdbx_seq_one_letter_code
_entity_poly.pdbx_strand_id
1 'polypeptide(L)'
;MHSNTVKKLIDLERYCIQDGLFLPEVIDELREYALNAHDPDDTYEDYYSLNFSPESLRIPILSAIIVGLEAKFPFLGRFDRGWAFVYDNNAEGVTPHADPACYNVNLWVTPDSSVEDPEKNGLILYDIKPPPTWTWREYNTDVKLIRKYLEYTKSEKTVIPYACNRLLLFNSRYFHETNKVSMKDGLNNRRVNYTFMFKTQ
;
A
#
# COMPACT_ATOMS: atom_id res chain seq x y z
N MET A 1 -5.64 7.06 -17.42
CA MET A 1 -6.72 8.01 -16.96
C MET A 1 -6.13 9.40 -16.74
N HIS A 2 -6.92 10.48 -16.96
CA HIS A 2 -6.49 11.85 -16.66
C HIS A 2 -6.45 12.10 -15.15
N SER A 3 -5.49 12.91 -14.67
CA SER A 3 -5.27 13.21 -13.24
C SER A 3 -6.54 13.70 -12.52
N ASN A 4 -7.27 14.62 -13.11
CA ASN A 4 -8.52 15.16 -12.54
C ASN A 4 -9.62 14.09 -12.39
N THR A 5 -9.69 13.12 -13.31
CA THR A 5 -10.64 11.99 -13.24
C THR A 5 -10.27 11.07 -12.07
N VAL A 6 -8.98 10.78 -11.91
CA VAL A 6 -8.47 9.95 -10.79
C VAL A 6 -8.77 10.63 -9.46
N LYS A 7 -8.47 11.93 -9.32
CA LYS A 7 -8.78 12.67 -8.09
C LYS A 7 -10.28 12.62 -7.77
N LYS A 8 -11.14 12.86 -8.77
CA LYS A 8 -12.60 12.80 -8.60
C LYS A 8 -13.07 11.41 -8.14
N LEU A 9 -12.49 10.33 -8.68
CA LEU A 9 -12.80 8.97 -8.22
C LEU A 9 -12.41 8.75 -6.76
N ILE A 10 -11.21 9.20 -6.35
CA ILE A 10 -10.77 9.10 -4.96
C ILE A 10 -11.68 9.91 -4.03
N ASP A 11 -12.13 11.09 -4.45
CA ASP A 11 -13.02 11.93 -3.66
C ASP A 11 -14.43 11.30 -3.50
N LEU A 12 -14.92 10.58 -4.51
CA LEU A 12 -16.26 9.94 -4.52
C LEU A 12 -16.23 8.53 -3.96
N GLU A 13 -15.28 7.70 -4.45
CA GLU A 13 -15.22 6.26 -4.19
C GLU A 13 -14.14 5.89 -3.15
N ARG A 14 -13.43 6.88 -2.59
CA ARG A 14 -12.30 6.75 -1.67
C ARG A 14 -11.01 6.24 -2.30
N TYR A 15 -11.05 5.59 -3.46
CA TYR A 15 -9.90 5.00 -4.15
C TYR A 15 -10.03 5.04 -5.67
N CYS A 16 -8.92 4.78 -6.35
CA CYS A 16 -8.85 4.55 -7.78
C CYS A 16 -7.83 3.46 -8.09
N ILE A 17 -8.18 2.55 -9.00
CA ILE A 17 -7.30 1.48 -9.48
C ILE A 17 -6.80 1.81 -10.87
N GLN A 18 -5.50 1.55 -11.12
CA GLN A 18 -4.89 1.58 -12.44
C GLN A 18 -4.03 0.33 -12.63
N ASP A 19 -4.42 -0.53 -13.54
CA ASP A 19 -3.68 -1.74 -13.85
C ASP A 19 -2.73 -1.52 -15.04
N GLY A 20 -1.58 -2.22 -15.04
CA GLY A 20 -0.65 -2.24 -16.15
C GLY A 20 0.02 -0.90 -16.46
N LEU A 21 0.28 -0.06 -15.42
CA LEU A 21 0.88 1.26 -15.63
C LEU A 21 2.36 1.19 -15.98
N PHE A 22 3.07 0.21 -15.47
CA PHE A 22 4.50 0.07 -15.63
C PHE A 22 4.85 -1.03 -16.64
N LEU A 23 6.01 -0.92 -17.27
CA LEU A 23 6.55 -1.98 -18.11
C LEU A 23 6.90 -3.21 -17.25
N PRO A 24 6.81 -4.44 -17.79
CA PRO A 24 7.14 -5.65 -17.06
C PRO A 24 8.53 -5.62 -16.42
N GLU A 25 9.53 -5.08 -17.12
CA GLU A 25 10.92 -4.99 -16.65
C GLU A 25 11.05 -4.11 -15.41
N VAL A 26 10.22 -3.05 -15.27
CA VAL A 26 10.16 -2.19 -14.09
C VAL A 26 9.59 -2.95 -12.89
N ILE A 27 8.56 -3.76 -13.12
CA ILE A 27 7.94 -4.60 -12.09
C ILE A 27 8.92 -5.67 -11.60
N ASP A 28 9.62 -6.31 -12.52
CA ASP A 28 10.62 -7.34 -12.20
C ASP A 28 11.80 -6.74 -11.41
N GLU A 29 12.33 -5.58 -11.81
CA GLU A 29 13.41 -4.89 -11.10
C GLU A 29 13.00 -4.49 -9.68
N LEU A 30 11.79 -3.96 -9.48
CA LEU A 30 11.26 -3.63 -8.16
C LEU A 30 11.14 -4.87 -7.28
N ARG A 31 10.62 -5.96 -7.85
CA ARG A 31 10.47 -7.22 -7.13
C ARG A 31 11.80 -7.82 -6.73
N GLU A 32 12.76 -7.91 -7.65
CA GLU A 32 14.11 -8.40 -7.38
C GLU A 32 14.80 -7.56 -6.30
N TYR A 33 14.69 -6.24 -6.38
CA TYR A 33 15.25 -5.36 -5.37
C TYR A 33 14.67 -5.68 -3.98
N ALA A 34 13.35 -5.76 -3.83
CA ALA A 34 12.72 -6.01 -2.55
C ALA A 34 13.04 -7.40 -1.97
N LEU A 35 13.12 -8.44 -2.82
CA LEU A 35 13.44 -9.81 -2.37
C LEU A 35 14.91 -9.99 -1.97
N ASN A 36 15.83 -9.20 -2.53
CA ASN A 36 17.26 -9.30 -2.28
C ASN A 36 17.76 -8.32 -1.21
N ALA A 37 17.05 -7.22 -0.99
CA ALA A 37 17.37 -6.26 0.07
C ALA A 37 16.68 -6.70 1.36
N HIS A 38 17.47 -6.96 2.39
CA HIS A 38 16.96 -7.33 3.72
C HIS A 38 17.55 -6.37 4.76
N ASP A 39 16.68 -5.72 5.52
CA ASP A 39 17.07 -4.94 6.68
C ASP A 39 16.66 -5.71 7.94
N PRO A 40 17.62 -6.23 8.71
CA PRO A 40 17.31 -6.99 9.92
C PRO A 40 16.59 -6.17 10.99
N ASP A 41 16.74 -4.83 10.99
CA ASP A 41 16.10 -3.95 11.97
C ASP A 41 14.61 -3.72 11.69
N ASP A 42 14.16 -3.97 10.44
CA ASP A 42 12.78 -3.82 9.98
C ASP A 42 12.12 -5.18 9.67
N THR A 43 12.48 -6.23 10.44
CA THR A 43 11.90 -7.58 10.32
C THR A 43 10.85 -7.81 11.41
N TYR A 44 9.69 -8.31 11.00
CA TYR A 44 8.54 -8.67 11.83
C TYR A 44 8.30 -10.18 11.77
N GLU A 45 7.27 -10.68 12.49
CA GLU A 45 7.01 -12.12 12.59
C GLU A 45 6.72 -12.77 11.22
N ASP A 46 5.97 -12.09 10.35
CA ASP A 46 5.47 -12.62 9.07
C ASP A 46 5.75 -11.75 7.84
N TYR A 47 6.57 -10.71 8.01
CA TYR A 47 7.06 -9.87 6.92
C TYR A 47 8.30 -9.07 7.32
N TYR A 48 9.01 -8.51 6.34
CA TYR A 48 9.97 -7.42 6.56
C TYR A 48 9.64 -6.23 5.69
N SER A 49 10.16 -5.06 6.06
CA SER A 49 9.98 -3.84 5.29
C SER A 49 11.30 -3.15 4.97
N LEU A 50 11.33 -2.45 3.85
CA LEU A 50 12.44 -1.59 3.43
C LEU A 50 11.91 -0.16 3.41
N ASN A 51 12.44 0.68 4.28
CA ASN A 51 12.01 2.06 4.42
C ASN A 51 12.76 2.98 3.45
N PHE A 52 12.06 3.97 2.89
CA PHE A 52 12.68 5.02 2.08
C PHE A 52 11.99 6.37 2.24
N SER A 53 12.78 7.43 2.26
CA SER A 53 12.35 8.82 2.34
C SER A 53 13.06 9.64 1.27
N PRO A 54 12.67 10.88 1.01
CA PRO A 54 13.40 11.76 0.08
C PRO A 54 14.90 11.86 0.37
N GLU A 55 15.28 11.85 1.65
CA GLU A 55 16.67 11.96 2.10
C GLU A 55 17.47 10.65 1.93
N SER A 56 16.81 9.50 2.15
CA SER A 56 17.43 8.16 2.08
C SER A 56 17.32 7.49 0.72
N LEU A 57 16.49 8.02 -0.17
CA LEU A 57 16.22 7.42 -1.48
C LEU A 57 17.47 7.44 -2.37
N ARG A 58 18.06 6.26 -2.59
CA ARG A 58 19.27 6.07 -3.42
C ARG A 58 19.05 5.08 -4.57
N ILE A 59 17.79 4.66 -4.77
CA ILE A 59 17.42 3.64 -5.75
C ILE A 59 16.84 4.36 -6.96
N PRO A 60 17.55 4.35 -8.12
CA PRO A 60 17.14 5.14 -9.29
C PRO A 60 15.73 4.84 -9.78
N ILE A 61 15.32 3.56 -9.79
CA ILE A 61 13.99 3.15 -10.24
C ILE A 61 12.88 3.71 -9.32
N LEU A 62 13.06 3.69 -8.00
CA LEU A 62 12.08 4.27 -7.07
C LEU A 62 12.00 5.80 -7.24
N SER A 63 13.15 6.46 -7.42
CA SER A 63 13.18 7.90 -7.71
C SER A 63 12.41 8.24 -8.98
N ALA A 64 12.61 7.47 -10.05
CA ALA A 64 11.91 7.67 -11.32
C ALA A 64 10.40 7.45 -11.19
N ILE A 65 9.98 6.43 -10.44
CA ILE A 65 8.56 6.14 -10.16
C ILE A 65 7.92 7.29 -9.39
N ILE A 66 8.55 7.78 -8.32
CA ILE A 66 8.03 8.88 -7.49
C ILE A 66 7.87 10.15 -8.34
N VAL A 67 8.90 10.53 -9.09
CA VAL A 67 8.83 11.69 -10.00
C VAL A 67 7.73 11.51 -11.04
N GLY A 68 7.61 10.30 -11.60
CA GLY A 68 6.54 9.96 -12.55
C GLY A 68 5.14 10.06 -11.95
N LEU A 69 4.95 9.61 -10.70
CA LEU A 69 3.67 9.70 -9.98
C LEU A 69 3.31 11.16 -9.68
N GLU A 70 4.25 11.98 -9.19
CA GLU A 70 4.05 13.42 -8.95
C GLU A 70 3.68 14.15 -10.24
N ALA A 71 4.36 13.85 -11.35
CA ALA A 71 4.08 14.47 -12.65
C ALA A 71 2.73 14.02 -13.23
N LYS A 72 2.39 12.72 -13.12
CA LYS A 72 1.14 12.16 -13.64
C LYS A 72 -0.08 12.56 -12.81
N PHE A 73 0.08 12.66 -11.50
CA PHE A 73 -0.98 12.95 -10.53
C PHE A 73 -0.61 14.12 -9.61
N PRO A 74 -0.57 15.37 -10.13
CA PRO A 74 -0.14 16.54 -9.34
C PRO A 74 -0.94 16.78 -8.05
N PHE A 75 -2.19 16.27 -7.98
CA PHE A 75 -3.02 16.37 -6.78
C PHE A 75 -2.48 15.57 -5.58
N LEU A 76 -1.58 14.60 -5.81
CA LEU A 76 -0.93 13.85 -4.73
C LEU A 76 -0.06 14.75 -3.85
N GLY A 77 0.51 15.81 -4.42
CA GLY A 77 1.45 16.69 -3.76
C GLY A 77 2.88 16.13 -3.82
N ARG A 78 3.59 16.14 -2.70
CA ARG A 78 4.98 15.68 -2.62
C ARG A 78 5.08 14.34 -1.92
N PHE A 79 5.99 13.51 -2.41
CA PHE A 79 6.38 12.28 -1.73
C PHE A 79 6.95 12.59 -0.34
N ASP A 80 6.45 11.89 0.69
CA ASP A 80 6.89 12.03 2.07
C ASP A 80 7.76 10.86 2.51
N ARG A 81 7.27 9.65 2.34
CA ARG A 81 7.96 8.40 2.69
C ARG A 81 7.31 7.20 2.02
N GLY A 82 7.99 6.07 2.06
CA GLY A 82 7.43 4.83 1.54
C GLY A 82 8.12 3.59 2.10
N TRP A 83 7.52 2.47 1.79
CA TRP A 83 7.99 1.14 2.17
C TRP A 83 7.84 0.16 1.02
N ALA A 84 8.76 -0.79 0.95
CA ALA A 84 8.52 -2.07 0.30
C ALA A 84 8.29 -3.11 1.39
N PHE A 85 7.11 -3.71 1.42
CA PHE A 85 6.76 -4.82 2.31
C PHE A 85 6.94 -6.13 1.57
N VAL A 86 7.64 -7.07 2.18
CA VAL A 86 7.83 -8.43 1.67
C VAL A 86 7.24 -9.40 2.70
N TYR A 87 6.09 -9.98 2.36
CA TYR A 87 5.33 -10.84 3.25
C TYR A 87 5.71 -12.31 3.06
N ASP A 88 5.67 -13.07 4.13
CA ASP A 88 5.69 -14.52 4.05
C ASP A 88 4.44 -15.08 3.35
N ASN A 89 4.52 -16.30 2.84
CA ASN A 89 3.51 -16.83 1.93
C ASN A 89 2.10 -16.97 2.52
N ASN A 90 1.99 -17.03 3.86
CA ASN A 90 0.73 -17.13 4.60
C ASN A 90 0.62 -16.09 5.73
N ALA A 91 1.09 -14.87 5.49
CA ALA A 91 1.09 -13.79 6.47
C ALA A 91 -0.32 -13.28 6.80
N GLU A 92 -0.52 -12.87 8.04
CA GLU A 92 -1.75 -12.13 8.42
C GLU A 92 -1.74 -10.69 7.87
N GLY A 93 -0.53 -10.15 7.63
CA GLY A 93 -0.33 -8.83 7.05
C GLY A 93 -0.51 -7.67 8.04
N VAL A 94 -0.47 -6.45 7.52
CA VAL A 94 -0.59 -5.23 8.32
C VAL A 94 -2.02 -5.05 8.80
N THR A 95 -2.18 -4.88 10.11
CA THR A 95 -3.47 -4.72 10.81
C THR A 95 -4.15 -3.38 10.47
N PRO A 96 -5.45 -3.19 10.80
CA PRO A 96 -6.18 -1.99 10.45
C PRO A 96 -5.57 -0.74 11.09
N HIS A 97 -5.35 0.28 10.24
CA HIS A 97 -4.78 1.59 10.61
C HIS A 97 -5.21 2.66 9.60
N ALA A 98 -4.95 3.91 9.94
CA ALA A 98 -4.98 5.03 9.00
C ALA A 98 -3.60 5.72 9.03
N ASP A 99 -3.23 6.38 7.93
CA ASP A 99 -1.91 6.99 7.79
C ASP A 99 -1.93 8.51 7.93
N PRO A 100 -0.83 9.11 8.45
CA PRO A 100 -0.70 10.56 8.60
C PRO A 100 -0.29 11.26 7.30
N ALA A 101 -0.84 10.82 6.17
CA ALA A 101 -0.61 11.37 4.84
C ALA A 101 -1.92 11.84 4.22
N CYS A 102 -1.86 12.42 3.03
CA CYS A 102 -3.05 12.77 2.26
C CYS A 102 -3.48 11.64 1.34
N TYR A 103 -2.52 11.04 0.66
CA TYR A 103 -2.74 9.96 -0.30
C TYR A 103 -1.71 8.86 -0.13
N ASN A 104 -2.17 7.62 -0.22
CA ASN A 104 -1.35 6.43 -0.40
C ASN A 104 -1.45 5.94 -1.85
N VAL A 105 -0.33 5.48 -2.36
CA VAL A 105 -0.23 4.77 -3.63
C VAL A 105 0.43 3.43 -3.35
N ASN A 106 -0.33 2.35 -3.50
CA ASN A 106 0.18 0.99 -3.38
C ASN A 106 0.43 0.40 -4.76
N LEU A 107 1.55 -0.30 -4.93
CA LEU A 107 1.90 -1.03 -6.13
C LEU A 107 2.27 -2.47 -5.77
N TRP A 108 1.58 -3.44 -6.36
CA TRP A 108 1.87 -4.85 -6.18
C TRP A 108 2.71 -5.39 -7.35
N VAL A 109 3.80 -6.12 -7.03
CA VAL A 109 4.80 -6.49 -8.04
C VAL A 109 5.08 -8.00 -8.12
N THR A 110 4.47 -8.83 -7.27
CA THR A 110 4.59 -10.29 -7.37
C THR A 110 3.68 -10.81 -8.49
N PRO A 111 4.15 -11.72 -9.36
CA PRO A 111 3.34 -12.26 -10.45
C PRO A 111 2.03 -12.91 -9.97
N ASP A 112 0.94 -12.74 -10.72
CA ASP A 112 -0.36 -13.37 -10.41
C ASP A 112 -0.27 -14.90 -10.35
N SER A 113 0.67 -15.50 -11.08
CA SER A 113 0.95 -16.95 -11.03
C SER A 113 1.43 -17.45 -9.66
N SER A 114 1.90 -16.55 -8.79
CA SER A 114 2.30 -16.85 -7.40
C SER A 114 1.14 -16.83 -6.41
N VAL A 115 -0.03 -16.32 -6.80
CA VAL A 115 -1.22 -16.19 -5.95
C VAL A 115 -1.97 -17.52 -5.88
N GLU A 116 -2.34 -17.94 -4.65
CA GLU A 116 -3.22 -19.11 -4.46
C GLU A 116 -4.69 -18.71 -4.50
N ASP A 117 -5.04 -17.62 -3.78
CA ASP A 117 -6.41 -17.13 -3.67
C ASP A 117 -6.47 -15.66 -4.11
N PRO A 118 -7.01 -15.38 -5.30
CA PRO A 118 -7.09 -14.00 -5.83
C PRO A 118 -7.95 -13.05 -5.00
N GLU A 119 -8.89 -13.55 -4.20
CA GLU A 119 -9.75 -12.73 -3.32
C GLU A 119 -9.00 -12.27 -2.06
N LYS A 120 -7.87 -12.88 -1.79
CA LYS A 120 -6.91 -12.49 -0.75
C LYS A 120 -5.77 -11.65 -1.34
N ASN A 121 -4.72 -11.41 -0.55
CA ASN A 121 -3.48 -10.73 -0.96
C ASN A 121 -3.61 -9.25 -1.32
N GLY A 122 -4.82 -8.71 -1.40
CA GLY A 122 -5.05 -7.31 -1.72
C GLY A 122 -5.07 -6.40 -0.48
N LEU A 123 -5.98 -5.42 -0.50
CA LEU A 123 -6.20 -4.46 0.58
C LEU A 123 -7.70 -4.45 0.96
N ILE A 124 -7.98 -4.25 2.24
CA ILE A 124 -9.31 -3.93 2.73
C ILE A 124 -9.33 -2.44 3.05
N LEU A 125 -10.27 -1.70 2.45
CA LEU A 125 -10.49 -0.28 2.68
C LEU A 125 -11.85 -0.08 3.34
N TYR A 126 -11.86 0.63 4.46
CA TYR A 126 -13.08 0.96 5.20
C TYR A 126 -13.65 2.30 4.75
N ASP A 127 -14.96 2.50 4.91
CA ASP A 127 -15.65 3.72 4.50
C ASP A 127 -15.60 4.85 5.54
N ILE A 128 -14.80 4.69 6.59
CA ILE A 128 -14.70 5.61 7.72
C ILE A 128 -13.27 6.06 8.00
N LYS A 129 -13.14 7.29 8.48
CA LYS A 129 -11.90 7.90 8.97
C LYS A 129 -11.86 7.87 10.49
N PRO A 130 -10.67 7.97 11.10
CA PRO A 130 -10.57 8.16 12.54
C PRO A 130 -11.26 9.46 13.00
N PRO A 131 -11.79 9.49 14.22
CA PRO A 131 -12.27 10.72 14.84
C PRO A 131 -11.18 11.80 14.82
N PRO A 132 -11.51 13.08 14.58
CA PRO A 132 -10.51 14.16 14.52
C PRO A 132 -9.73 14.36 15.82
N THR A 133 -10.28 13.87 16.94
CA THR A 133 -9.66 13.95 18.28
C THR A 133 -8.64 12.86 18.55
N TRP A 134 -8.56 11.83 17.70
CA TRP A 134 -7.63 10.74 17.91
C TRP A 134 -6.20 11.15 17.57
N THR A 135 -5.28 10.76 18.43
CA THR A 135 -3.83 10.88 18.23
C THR A 135 -3.35 9.87 17.18
N TRP A 136 -2.14 10.09 16.65
CA TRP A 136 -1.50 9.14 15.73
C TRP A 136 -1.48 7.71 16.31
N ARG A 137 -1.15 7.54 17.59
CA ARG A 137 -1.12 6.21 18.23
C ARG A 137 -2.49 5.53 18.19
N GLU A 138 -3.56 6.27 18.44
CA GLU A 138 -4.92 5.72 18.46
C GLU A 138 -5.40 5.26 17.10
N TYR A 139 -5.08 5.98 16.02
CA TYR A 139 -5.57 5.61 14.68
C TYR A 139 -4.58 4.79 13.85
N ASN A 140 -3.34 4.62 14.29
CA ASN A 140 -2.33 3.90 13.52
C ASN A 140 -1.81 2.64 14.24
N THR A 141 -1.71 2.63 15.57
CA THR A 141 -1.11 1.51 16.30
C THR A 141 -2.03 0.81 17.30
N ASP A 142 -3.11 1.44 17.78
CA ASP A 142 -4.04 0.81 18.72
C ASP A 142 -5.10 -0.03 17.99
N VAL A 143 -4.68 -1.22 17.54
CA VAL A 143 -5.53 -2.15 16.78
C VAL A 143 -6.83 -2.49 17.52
N LYS A 144 -6.79 -2.62 18.88
CA LYS A 144 -7.97 -2.96 19.66
C LYS A 144 -8.99 -1.83 19.66
N LEU A 145 -8.53 -0.59 19.80
CA LEU A 145 -9.37 0.59 19.72
C LEU A 145 -9.97 0.74 18.32
N ILE A 146 -9.16 0.60 17.28
CA ILE A 146 -9.59 0.70 15.87
C ILE A 146 -10.66 -0.33 15.57
N ARG A 147 -10.46 -1.62 15.88
CA ARG A 147 -11.46 -2.68 15.62
C ARG A 147 -12.78 -2.42 16.35
N LYS A 148 -12.75 -1.99 17.61
CA LYS A 148 -13.97 -1.58 18.34
C LYS A 148 -14.70 -0.42 17.67
N TYR A 149 -13.95 0.56 17.16
CA TYR A 149 -14.54 1.71 16.47
C TYR A 149 -15.17 1.31 15.14
N LEU A 150 -14.49 0.48 14.34
CA LEU A 150 -15.03 -0.05 13.08
C LEU A 150 -16.33 -0.86 13.31
N GLU A 151 -16.37 -1.69 14.36
CA GLU A 151 -17.54 -2.46 14.74
C GLU A 151 -18.68 -1.54 15.25
N TYR A 152 -18.39 -0.61 16.15
CA TYR A 152 -19.35 0.35 16.70
C TYR A 152 -20.03 1.20 15.60
N THR A 153 -19.25 1.66 14.64
CA THR A 153 -19.74 2.48 13.53
C THR A 153 -20.40 1.66 12.42
N LYS A 154 -20.33 0.33 12.51
CA LYS A 154 -20.78 -0.60 11.44
C LYS A 154 -20.16 -0.24 10.09
N SER A 155 -18.86 0.12 10.11
CA SER A 155 -18.14 0.53 8.93
C SER A 155 -18.18 -0.55 7.85
N GLU A 156 -18.55 -0.16 6.63
CA GLU A 156 -18.50 -1.03 5.47
C GLU A 156 -17.07 -1.17 4.97
N LYS A 157 -16.73 -2.37 4.50
CA LYS A 157 -15.42 -2.67 3.95
C LYS A 157 -15.50 -2.99 2.47
N THR A 158 -14.58 -2.44 1.71
CA THR A 158 -14.34 -2.76 0.31
C THR A 158 -13.07 -3.60 0.22
N VAL A 159 -13.18 -4.81 -0.33
CA VAL A 159 -12.01 -5.64 -0.63
C VAL A 159 -11.49 -5.27 -2.01
N ILE A 160 -10.24 -4.84 -2.08
CA ILE A 160 -9.54 -4.58 -3.34
C ILE A 160 -8.73 -5.83 -3.69
N PRO A 161 -9.10 -6.58 -4.73
CA PRO A 161 -8.40 -7.81 -5.11
C PRO A 161 -6.96 -7.52 -5.54
N TYR A 162 -6.07 -8.45 -5.26
CA TYR A 162 -4.69 -8.42 -5.74
C TYR A 162 -4.63 -8.54 -7.27
N ALA A 163 -3.72 -7.83 -7.89
CA ALA A 163 -3.23 -8.10 -9.24
C ALA A 163 -1.80 -7.56 -9.38
N CYS A 164 -0.94 -8.28 -10.07
CA CYS A 164 0.40 -7.81 -10.41
C CYS A 164 0.31 -6.54 -11.28
N ASN A 165 1.19 -5.57 -11.05
CA ASN A 165 1.20 -4.27 -11.74
C ASN A 165 -0.10 -3.47 -11.54
N ARG A 166 -0.79 -3.67 -10.41
CA ARG A 166 -1.93 -2.86 -9.98
C ARG A 166 -1.44 -1.73 -9.11
N LEU A 167 -1.77 -0.52 -9.54
CA LEU A 167 -1.60 0.70 -8.76
C LEU A 167 -2.93 1.07 -8.09
N LEU A 168 -2.95 1.06 -6.76
CA LEU A 168 -4.10 1.48 -5.96
C LEU A 168 -3.80 2.83 -5.31
N LEU A 169 -4.55 3.86 -5.71
CA LEU A 169 -4.48 5.20 -5.14
C LEU A 169 -5.69 5.41 -4.21
N PHE A 170 -5.46 5.86 -2.98
CA PHE A 170 -6.53 6.12 -2.04
C PHE A 170 -6.19 7.24 -1.05
N ASN A 171 -7.23 7.77 -0.39
CA ASN A 171 -7.05 8.75 0.67
C ASN A 171 -6.55 8.04 1.94
N SER A 172 -5.34 8.38 2.37
CA SER A 172 -4.61 7.75 3.49
C SER A 172 -5.37 7.80 4.82
N ARG A 173 -6.29 8.74 4.97
CA ARG A 173 -7.05 8.95 6.22
C ARG A 173 -8.18 7.95 6.43
N TYR A 174 -8.58 7.17 5.43
CA TYR A 174 -9.49 6.06 5.64
C TYR A 174 -8.78 4.88 6.29
N PHE A 175 -9.46 4.20 7.21
CA PHE A 175 -8.93 2.95 7.76
C PHE A 175 -8.75 1.92 6.65
N HIS A 176 -7.62 1.23 6.72
CA HIS A 176 -7.28 0.17 5.79
C HIS A 176 -6.39 -0.88 6.46
N GLU A 177 -6.39 -2.09 5.91
CA GLU A 177 -5.53 -3.19 6.35
C GLU A 177 -5.14 -4.07 5.16
N THR A 178 -4.03 -4.80 5.29
CA THR A 178 -3.70 -5.85 4.33
C THR A 178 -4.74 -6.96 4.44
N ASN A 179 -5.31 -7.41 3.33
CA ASN A 179 -6.07 -8.64 3.32
C ASN A 179 -5.13 -9.83 3.54
N LYS A 180 -5.59 -10.89 4.19
CA LYS A 180 -4.77 -12.06 4.51
C LYS A 180 -3.99 -12.55 3.29
N VAL A 181 -2.68 -12.76 3.47
CA VAL A 181 -1.80 -13.23 2.41
C VAL A 181 -1.99 -14.72 2.18
N SER A 182 -2.08 -15.16 0.94
CA SER A 182 -2.19 -16.55 0.52
C SER A 182 -1.46 -16.74 -0.81
N MET A 183 -0.15 -17.00 -0.72
CA MET A 183 0.75 -17.15 -1.86
C MET A 183 1.29 -18.57 -1.89
N LYS A 184 1.65 -19.05 -3.07
CA LYS A 184 2.33 -20.34 -3.25
C LYS A 184 3.64 -20.38 -2.46
N ASP A 185 4.02 -21.55 -2.01
CA ASP A 185 5.27 -21.74 -1.27
C ASP A 185 6.50 -21.29 -2.07
N GLY A 186 7.50 -20.84 -1.34
CA GLY A 186 8.82 -20.49 -1.88
C GLY A 186 9.14 -18.99 -1.82
N LEU A 187 10.41 -18.67 -1.64
CA LEU A 187 10.90 -17.31 -1.47
C LEU A 187 10.54 -16.39 -2.66
N ASN A 188 10.58 -16.93 -3.87
CA ASN A 188 10.23 -16.20 -5.07
C ASN A 188 8.72 -15.94 -5.23
N ASN A 189 7.89 -16.55 -4.41
CA ASN A 189 6.44 -16.33 -4.44
C ASN A 189 5.97 -15.38 -3.34
N ARG A 190 6.87 -14.85 -2.51
CA ARG A 190 6.52 -13.87 -1.47
C ARG A 190 5.81 -12.68 -2.07
N ARG A 191 4.77 -12.21 -1.37
CA ARG A 191 4.02 -11.02 -1.79
C ARG A 191 4.85 -9.77 -1.53
N VAL A 192 5.10 -9.01 -2.58
CA VAL A 192 5.79 -7.71 -2.49
C VAL A 192 4.81 -6.57 -2.79
N ASN A 193 4.75 -5.61 -1.87
CA ASN A 193 3.95 -4.40 -1.97
C ASN A 193 4.79 -3.17 -1.72
N TYR A 194 4.76 -2.23 -2.64
CA TYR A 194 5.28 -0.88 -2.44
C TYR A 194 4.16 0.05 -1.99
N THR A 195 4.41 0.83 -0.94
CA THR A 195 3.53 1.90 -0.46
C THR A 195 4.26 3.22 -0.54
N PHE A 196 3.70 4.17 -1.26
CA PHE A 196 4.20 5.54 -1.36
C PHE A 196 3.20 6.49 -0.71
N MET A 197 3.65 7.28 0.25
CA MET A 197 2.82 8.26 0.95
C MET A 197 3.12 9.67 0.45
N PHE A 198 2.05 10.42 0.19
CA PHE A 198 2.13 11.77 -0.34
C PHE A 198 1.42 12.77 0.59
N LYS A 199 1.98 13.98 0.68
CA LYS A 199 1.39 15.12 1.40
C LYS A 199 1.12 16.27 0.44
N THR A 200 -0.06 16.84 0.51
CA THR A 200 -0.33 18.14 -0.13
C THR A 200 0.46 19.22 0.60
N GLN A 201 0.98 20.18 -0.17
CA GLN A 201 1.63 21.37 0.38
C GLN A 201 0.66 22.25 1.13
#